data_5c7572f48a4de2a3dcdbfb5ec29f6aaa
#
_entry.id   5c7572f48a4de2a3dcdbfb5ec29f6aaa
#
_cell.length_a   1.000
_cell.length_b   1.000
_cell.length_c   1.000
_cell.angle_alpha   90.00
_cell.angle_beta   90.00
_cell.angle_gamma   90.00
#
_symmetry.space_group_name_H-M   'P 1'
#
loop_
_entity.id
_entity.type
_entity.pdbx_description
1 polymer ?
#
loop_
_entity_poly.entity_id
_entity_poly.type
_entity_poly.pdbx_seq_one_letter_code
_entity_poly.pdbx_strand_id
1 'polypeptide(L)'
;LGIFQQQHRDGEPLTIVGDGEQRRDFTHIDDIVDGVIRCSQQPFRGEIFELGRGVNFSINEIADMFGKDYPKKFISKRDGEYDVTLADYSLAKKVLNWEPTRNIYDYIKESI
;
A
#
# COMPACT_ATOMS: atom_id res chain seq x y z
N LEU A 1 -4.22 6.61 -0.85
CA LEU A 1 -3.77 6.94 0.51
C LEU A 1 -3.46 8.42 0.68
N GLY A 2 -2.82 9.03 -0.31
CA GLY A 2 -2.54 10.47 -0.27
C GLY A 2 -3.80 11.33 -0.17
N ILE A 3 -4.88 10.92 -0.83
CA ILE A 3 -6.18 11.58 -0.74
C ILE A 3 -6.72 11.50 0.70
N PHE A 4 -6.62 10.35 1.35
CA PHE A 4 -7.04 10.18 2.74
C PHE A 4 -6.25 11.09 3.69
N GLN A 5 -4.95 11.17 3.52
CA GLN A 5 -4.09 12.03 4.34
C GLN A 5 -4.48 13.50 4.20
N GLN A 6 -4.73 13.95 2.97
CA GLN A 6 -5.16 15.32 2.73
C GLN A 6 -6.54 15.61 3.29
N GLN A 7 -7.51 14.71 3.09
CA GLN A 7 -8.86 14.85 3.62
C GLN A 7 -8.86 14.90 5.15
N HIS A 8 -8.09 14.02 5.79
CA HIS A 8 -7.95 14.03 7.25
C HIS A 8 -7.36 15.34 7.76
N ARG A 9 -6.33 15.85 7.08
CA ARG A 9 -5.69 17.13 7.42
C ARG A 9 -6.67 18.29 7.32
N ASP A 10 -7.53 18.28 6.30
CA ASP A 10 -8.50 19.35 6.02
C ASP A 10 -9.81 19.19 6.82
N GLY A 11 -9.93 18.14 7.63
CA GLY A 11 -11.13 17.87 8.40
C GLY A 11 -12.30 17.38 7.57
N GLU A 12 -12.06 16.87 6.37
CA GLU A 12 -13.09 16.38 5.47
C GLU A 12 -13.29 14.86 5.62
N PRO A 13 -14.49 14.33 5.29
CA PRO A 13 -14.72 12.90 5.28
C PRO A 13 -13.79 12.18 4.32
N LEU A 14 -13.37 10.96 4.65
CA LEU A 14 -12.58 10.11 3.76
C LEU A 14 -13.48 9.57 2.65
N THR A 15 -13.07 9.78 1.40
CA THR A 15 -13.81 9.32 0.23
C THR A 15 -13.41 7.88 -0.12
N ILE A 16 -14.38 6.96 -0.08
CA ILE A 16 -14.16 5.54 -0.38
C ILE A 16 -14.88 5.20 -1.68
N VAL A 17 -14.15 4.61 -2.62
CA VAL A 17 -14.69 4.17 -3.91
C VAL A 17 -15.34 2.80 -3.75
N GLY A 18 -16.59 2.65 -4.19
CA GLY A 18 -17.32 1.40 -4.04
C GLY A 18 -17.71 1.12 -2.59
N ASP A 19 -17.60 -0.14 -2.17
CA ASP A 19 -17.91 -0.57 -0.80
C ASP A 19 -16.69 -0.55 0.14
N GLY A 20 -15.50 -0.24 -0.39
CA GLY A 20 -14.27 -0.21 0.38
C GLY A 20 -13.70 -1.58 0.72
N GLU A 21 -14.25 -2.67 0.17
CA GLU A 21 -13.78 -4.03 0.44
C GLU A 21 -12.62 -4.45 -0.47
N GLN A 22 -12.29 -3.66 -1.49
CA GLN A 22 -11.12 -3.92 -2.32
C GLN A 22 -9.85 -3.88 -1.47
N ARG A 23 -8.96 -4.84 -1.73
CA ARG A 23 -7.74 -4.99 -0.94
C ARG A 23 -6.52 -4.59 -1.76
N ARG A 24 -5.55 -3.95 -1.11
CA ARG A 24 -4.31 -3.49 -1.73
C ARG A 24 -3.12 -3.84 -0.85
N ASP A 25 -2.01 -4.19 -1.49
CA ASP A 25 -0.71 -4.32 -0.83
C ASP A 25 -0.06 -2.94 -0.81
N PHE A 26 -0.04 -2.31 0.37
CA PHE A 26 0.54 -0.97 0.55
C PHE A 26 2.00 -1.12 0.96
N THR A 27 2.92 -0.69 0.09
CA THR A 27 4.35 -0.78 0.32
C THR A 27 4.95 0.61 0.38
N HIS A 28 5.77 0.87 1.39
CA HIS A 28 6.42 2.17 1.57
C HIS A 28 7.40 2.42 0.44
N ILE A 29 7.48 3.68 -0.02
CA ILE A 29 8.36 4.06 -1.13
C ILE A 29 9.83 3.76 -0.79
N ASP A 30 10.25 3.92 0.46
CA ASP A 30 11.63 3.63 0.87
C ASP A 30 11.97 2.15 0.67
N ASP A 31 11.03 1.25 0.92
CA ASP A 31 11.22 -0.19 0.68
C ASP A 31 11.31 -0.49 -0.82
N ILE A 32 10.50 0.19 -1.64
CA ILE A 32 10.56 0.05 -3.10
C ILE A 32 11.91 0.56 -3.63
N VAL A 33 12.35 1.72 -3.17
CA VAL A 33 13.65 2.29 -3.59
C VAL A 33 14.80 1.36 -3.21
N ASP A 34 14.79 0.83 -1.99
CA ASP A 34 15.80 -0.14 -1.56
C ASP A 34 15.81 -1.38 -2.46
N GLY A 35 14.64 -1.90 -2.81
CA GLY A 35 14.52 -3.05 -3.71
C GLY A 35 15.06 -2.76 -5.11
N VAL A 36 14.78 -1.57 -5.66
CA VAL A 36 15.29 -1.16 -6.97
C VAL A 36 16.81 -1.03 -6.95
N ILE A 37 17.38 -0.43 -5.90
CA ILE A 37 18.83 -0.30 -5.74
C ILE A 37 19.48 -1.68 -5.68
N ARG A 38 18.95 -2.60 -4.88
CA ARG A 38 19.48 -3.97 -4.77
C ARG A 38 19.40 -4.70 -6.10
N CYS A 39 18.31 -4.53 -6.84
CA CYS A 39 18.15 -5.10 -8.16
C CYS A 39 19.21 -4.59 -9.15
N SER A 40 19.51 -3.29 -9.10
CA SER A 40 20.52 -2.67 -9.99
C SER A 40 21.94 -3.15 -9.72
N GLN A 41 22.22 -3.70 -8.54
CA GLN A 41 23.52 -4.22 -8.14
C GLN A 41 23.76 -5.68 -8.58
N GLN A 42 22.73 -6.33 -9.12
CA GLN A 42 22.82 -7.71 -9.58
C GLN A 42 23.10 -7.79 -11.07
N PRO A 43 23.80 -8.84 -11.56
CA PRO A 43 23.92 -9.09 -12.99
C PRO A 43 22.54 -9.33 -13.60
N PHE A 44 22.32 -8.80 -14.80
CA PHE A 44 21.07 -9.03 -15.52
C PHE A 44 20.93 -10.51 -15.90
N ARG A 45 19.83 -11.14 -15.46
CA ARG A 45 19.54 -12.56 -15.69
C ARG A 45 18.14 -12.80 -16.22
N GLY A 46 17.33 -11.76 -16.42
CA GLY A 46 15.97 -11.89 -16.89
C GLY A 46 14.95 -12.24 -15.82
N GLU A 47 15.34 -12.25 -14.53
CA GLU A 47 14.40 -12.50 -13.44
C GLU A 47 13.47 -11.30 -13.25
N ILE A 48 12.22 -11.60 -12.86
CA ILE A 48 11.21 -10.60 -12.51
C ILE A 48 11.01 -10.66 -11.00
N PHE A 49 11.18 -9.51 -10.32
CA PHE A 49 10.99 -9.42 -8.88
C PHE A 49 9.71 -8.66 -8.56
N GLU A 50 8.89 -9.21 -7.68
CA GLU A 50 7.77 -8.50 -7.09
C GLU A 50 8.21 -7.84 -5.79
N LEU A 51 8.01 -6.53 -5.69
CA LEU A 51 8.35 -5.77 -4.49
C LEU A 51 7.05 -5.31 -3.82
N GLY A 52 6.76 -5.91 -2.67
CA GLY A 52 5.58 -5.60 -1.87
C GLY A 52 5.68 -6.29 -0.53
N ARG A 53 4.75 -5.99 0.39
CA ARG A 53 4.81 -6.55 1.74
C ARG A 53 4.35 -8.00 1.82
N GLY A 54 3.57 -8.48 0.84
CA GLY A 54 2.97 -9.80 0.94
C GLY A 54 1.77 -9.84 1.90
N VAL A 55 1.31 -8.69 2.36
CA VAL A 55 0.12 -8.53 3.22
C VAL A 55 -0.70 -7.38 2.63
N ASN A 56 -2.01 -7.58 2.48
CA ASN A 56 -2.87 -6.53 1.97
C ASN A 56 -3.89 -6.07 3.01
N PHE A 57 -4.48 -4.90 2.77
CA PHE A 57 -5.53 -4.32 3.61
C PHE A 57 -6.67 -3.86 2.71
N SER A 58 -7.91 -3.97 3.19
CA SER A 58 -9.05 -3.34 2.52
C SER A 58 -8.98 -1.82 2.68
N ILE A 59 -9.64 -1.11 1.77
CA ILE A 59 -9.73 0.35 1.88
C ILE A 59 -10.44 0.75 3.17
N ASN A 60 -11.45 -0.03 3.60
CA ASN A 60 -12.12 0.19 4.88
C ASN A 60 -11.16 0.06 6.07
N GLU A 61 -10.29 -0.95 6.06
CA GLU A 61 -9.28 -1.13 7.11
C GLU A 61 -8.31 0.06 7.15
N ILE A 62 -7.87 0.56 5.98
CA ILE A 62 -7.00 1.73 5.89
C ILE A 62 -7.71 2.97 6.42
N ALA A 63 -8.99 3.17 6.06
CA ALA A 63 -9.78 4.29 6.55
C ALA A 63 -9.92 4.26 8.08
N ASP A 64 -10.10 3.08 8.67
CA ASP A 64 -10.18 2.90 10.13
C ASP A 64 -8.87 3.23 10.84
N MET A 65 -7.73 3.17 10.15
CA MET A 65 -6.44 3.58 10.72
C MET A 65 -6.35 5.09 10.97
N PHE A 66 -7.19 5.88 10.29
CA PHE A 66 -7.32 7.33 10.54
C PHE A 66 -8.25 7.64 11.72
N GLY A 67 -8.98 6.65 12.20
CA GLY A 67 -9.93 6.75 13.31
C GLY A 67 -11.20 5.97 12.97
N LYS A 68 -11.62 5.07 13.87
CA LYS A 68 -12.79 4.23 13.62
C LYS A 68 -14.08 5.04 13.44
N ASP A 69 -14.17 6.15 14.16
CA ASP A 69 -15.35 7.03 14.13
C ASP A 69 -15.19 8.21 13.17
N TYR A 70 -14.07 8.25 12.42
CA TYR A 70 -13.84 9.33 11.48
C TYR A 70 -14.81 9.23 10.30
N PRO A 71 -15.45 10.35 9.86
CA PRO A 71 -16.47 10.31 8.82
C PRO A 71 -15.95 9.76 7.50
N LYS A 72 -16.79 8.98 6.83
CA LYS A 72 -16.48 8.35 5.53
C LYS A 72 -17.61 8.66 4.56
N LYS A 73 -17.24 8.86 3.29
CA LYS A 73 -18.17 9.07 2.18
C LYS A 73 -17.89 8.06 1.10
N PHE A 74 -18.90 7.29 0.70
CA PHE A 74 -18.79 6.26 -0.32
C PHE A 74 -19.25 6.83 -1.66
N ILE A 75 -18.46 6.60 -2.72
CA ILE A 75 -18.78 7.02 -4.09
C ILE A 75 -18.80 5.81 -5.02
N SER A 76 -19.35 5.97 -6.23
CA SER A 76 -19.49 4.89 -7.19
C SER A 76 -18.12 4.31 -7.60
N LYS A 77 -18.07 2.98 -7.73
CA LYS A 77 -16.87 2.26 -8.18
C LYS A 77 -16.56 2.61 -9.63
N ARG A 78 -15.27 2.79 -9.94
CA ARG A 78 -14.79 3.00 -11.31
C ARG A 78 -14.58 1.66 -12.00
N ASP A 79 -14.87 1.61 -13.30
CA ASP A 79 -14.59 0.44 -14.10
C ASP A 79 -13.07 0.22 -14.23
N GLY A 80 -12.65 -1.04 -14.26
CA GLY A 80 -11.25 -1.42 -14.47
C GLY A 80 -10.38 -1.43 -13.22
N GLU A 81 -10.94 -1.14 -12.03
CA GLU A 81 -10.18 -1.27 -10.78
C GLU A 81 -10.10 -2.75 -10.35
N TYR A 82 -8.91 -3.18 -9.93
CA TYR A 82 -8.72 -4.52 -9.37
C TYR A 82 -9.27 -4.59 -7.96
N ASP A 83 -9.95 -5.70 -7.63
CA ASP A 83 -10.52 -5.90 -6.29
C ASP A 83 -9.46 -6.27 -5.25
N VAL A 84 -8.41 -6.97 -5.68
CA VAL A 84 -7.35 -7.44 -4.77
C VAL A 84 -5.98 -7.29 -5.42
N THR A 85 -5.02 -6.76 -4.68
CA THR A 85 -3.60 -6.84 -5.03
C THR A 85 -2.84 -7.44 -3.86
N LEU A 86 -1.88 -8.30 -4.16
CA LEU A 86 -1.02 -8.93 -3.16
C LEU A 86 0.28 -9.33 -3.84
N ALA A 87 1.40 -8.85 -3.32
CA ALA A 87 2.72 -9.20 -3.84
C ALA A 87 3.25 -10.46 -3.16
N ASP A 88 4.06 -11.23 -3.91
CA ASP A 88 4.89 -12.29 -3.36
C ASP A 88 6.35 -11.89 -3.53
N TYR A 89 7.01 -11.48 -2.45
CA TYR A 89 8.40 -11.02 -2.48
C TYR A 89 9.43 -12.13 -2.20
N SER A 90 9.03 -13.40 -2.22
CA SER A 90 9.92 -14.51 -1.87
C SER A 90 11.18 -14.57 -2.74
N LEU A 91 11.07 -14.31 -4.04
CA LEU A 91 12.23 -14.28 -4.94
C LEU A 91 13.16 -13.11 -4.63
N ALA A 92 12.60 -11.92 -4.36
CA ALA A 92 13.40 -10.75 -3.98
C ALA A 92 14.16 -10.99 -2.69
N LYS A 93 13.54 -11.64 -1.72
CA LYS A 93 14.21 -12.01 -0.47
C LYS A 93 15.35 -12.99 -0.70
N LYS A 94 15.12 -14.01 -1.53
CA LYS A 94 16.10 -15.06 -1.81
C LYS A 94 17.30 -14.53 -2.59
N VAL A 95 17.07 -13.73 -3.63
CA VAL A 95 18.12 -13.30 -4.57
C VAL A 95 18.75 -11.97 -4.15
N LEU A 96 17.93 -11.01 -3.72
CA LEU A 96 18.38 -9.64 -3.41
C LEU A 96 18.58 -9.43 -1.90
N ASN A 97 18.20 -10.40 -1.07
CA ASN A 97 18.13 -10.23 0.37
C ASN A 97 17.24 -9.03 0.75
N TRP A 98 16.20 -8.80 -0.04
CA TRP A 98 15.26 -7.70 0.16
C TRP A 98 14.06 -8.14 0.97
N GLU A 99 13.67 -7.32 1.92
CA GLU A 99 12.49 -7.54 2.75
C GLU A 99 11.89 -6.18 3.13
N PRO A 100 10.55 -6.02 3.05
CA PRO A 100 9.93 -4.77 3.44
C PRO A 100 10.03 -4.56 4.96
N THR A 101 10.39 -3.36 5.38
CA THR A 101 10.59 -3.02 6.80
C THR A 101 9.57 -2.02 7.34
N ARG A 102 8.86 -1.30 6.46
CA ARG A 102 7.92 -0.26 6.85
C ARG A 102 6.48 -0.74 6.67
N ASN A 103 5.60 -0.50 7.64
CA ASN A 103 4.20 -0.89 7.53
C ASN A 103 3.29 0.33 7.43
N ILE A 104 2.09 0.12 6.86
CA ILE A 104 1.14 1.18 6.59
C ILE A 104 0.59 1.82 7.86
N TYR A 105 0.38 1.03 8.91
CA TYR A 105 -0.17 1.52 10.17
C TYR A 105 0.73 2.58 10.80
N ASP A 106 2.03 2.29 10.91
CA ASP A 106 3.02 3.22 11.46
C ASP A 106 3.14 4.48 10.59
N TYR A 107 3.11 4.30 9.27
CA TYR A 107 3.19 5.42 8.32
C TYR A 107 2.00 6.38 8.51
N ILE A 108 0.80 5.86 8.64
CA ILE A 108 -0.40 6.67 8.87
C ILE A 108 -0.30 7.39 10.22
N LYS A 109 0.12 6.70 11.27
CA LYS A 109 0.27 7.30 12.60
C LYS A 109 1.26 8.46 12.60
N GLU A 110 2.37 8.33 11.86
CA GLU A 110 3.38 9.40 11.76
C GLU A 110 2.86 10.61 11.00
N SER A 111 1.88 10.43 10.10
CA SER A 111 1.40 11.49 9.21
C SER A 111 0.16 12.24 9.71
N ILE A 112 -0.44 11.80 10.82
CA ILE A 112 -1.66 12.44 11.35
C ILE A 112 -1.48 13.06 12.75
#